data_f2c0cb82e823849f3fe3033681882c4d
#
_entry.id   f2c0cb82e823849f3fe3033681882c4d
#
_cell.length_a   1.000
_cell.length_b   1.000
_cell.length_c   1.000
_cell.angle_alpha   90.00
_cell.angle_beta   90.00
_cell.angle_gamma   90.00
#
_symmetry.space_group_name_H-M   'P 1'
#
loop_
_entity.id
_entity.type
_entity.pdbx_description
1 polymer ?
#
loop_
_entity_poly.entity_id
_entity_poly.type
_entity_poly.pdbx_seq_one_letter_code
_entity_poly.pdbx_strand_id
1 'polypeptide(L)'
;MLDLDRTIDLFTDIHGHSRKYNVFMYGCAFPEISIDSRNNSIIKVLPSILNDRVEAFKMKDCKFALEKEKESTARIVLFKELQIVNSYTMEASFFGTEPEEVAKNNTNNNNEEHEDDDEDSNGG
;
A
#
# COMPACT_ATOMS: atom_id res chain seq x y z
N MET A 1 -8.90 -29.45 7.64
CA MET A 1 -9.94 -29.50 6.61
C MET A 1 -10.81 -28.26 6.76
N LEU A 2 -10.70 -27.31 5.84
CA LEU A 2 -11.56 -26.13 5.86
C LEU A 2 -12.97 -26.58 5.50
N ASP A 3 -13.94 -26.25 6.35
CA ASP A 3 -15.35 -26.51 6.09
C ASP A 3 -15.73 -25.74 4.83
N LEU A 4 -16.12 -26.48 3.77
CA LEU A 4 -16.35 -25.94 2.43
C LEU A 4 -17.56 -25.00 2.32
N ASP A 5 -18.31 -24.81 3.41
CA ASP A 5 -19.47 -23.90 3.45
C ASP A 5 -19.11 -22.46 3.86
N ARG A 6 -17.82 -22.16 4.12
CA ARG A 6 -17.37 -20.82 4.47
C ARG A 6 -16.34 -20.31 3.48
N THR A 7 -16.51 -19.08 3.03
CA THR A 7 -15.52 -18.34 2.25
C THR A 7 -14.65 -17.50 3.17
N ILE A 8 -13.38 -17.34 2.79
CA ILE A 8 -12.47 -16.40 3.47
C ILE A 8 -12.53 -15.09 2.69
N ASP A 9 -13.08 -14.05 3.30
CA ASP A 9 -13.25 -12.76 2.66
C ASP A 9 -12.02 -11.85 2.85
N LEU A 10 -11.27 -12.06 3.92
CA LEU A 10 -10.10 -11.26 4.29
C LEU A 10 -9.04 -12.14 4.95
N PHE A 11 -7.80 -11.95 4.50
CA PHE A 11 -6.61 -12.46 5.17
C PHE A 11 -5.65 -11.30 5.45
N THR A 12 -5.10 -11.25 6.64
CA THR A 12 -4.07 -10.27 7.01
C THR A 12 -3.00 -10.94 7.86
N ASP A 13 -1.77 -10.88 7.39
CA ASP A 13 -0.56 -11.27 8.10
C ASP A 13 0.10 -10.02 8.69
N ILE A 14 0.36 -9.99 9.99
CA ILE A 14 0.85 -8.80 10.69
C ILE A 14 2.33 -8.95 11.01
N HIS A 15 3.13 -8.05 10.45
CA HIS A 15 4.58 -8.01 10.61
C HIS A 15 5.05 -6.71 11.28
N GLY A 16 6.16 -6.81 12.02
CA GLY A 16 6.91 -5.65 12.48
C GLY A 16 7.81 -5.10 11.37
N HIS A 17 8.04 -3.77 11.37
CA HIS A 17 8.81 -3.08 10.34
C HIS A 17 9.81 -2.09 10.95
N SER A 18 11.04 -2.05 10.39
CA SER A 18 12.17 -1.27 10.93
C SER A 18 12.67 -0.15 10.02
N ARG A 19 12.04 0.10 8.87
CA ARG A 19 12.52 1.06 7.87
C ARG A 19 11.68 2.32 7.73
N LYS A 20 10.43 2.30 8.18
CA LYS A 20 9.49 3.41 8.08
C LYS A 20 8.75 3.59 9.38
N TYR A 21 8.18 4.76 9.59
CA TYR A 21 7.19 5.00 10.63
C TYR A 21 5.80 4.52 10.21
N ASN A 22 4.87 4.53 11.14
CA ASN A 22 3.46 4.30 10.91
C ASN A 22 3.10 2.84 10.58
N VAL A 23 1.90 2.66 10.09
CA VAL A 23 1.34 1.38 9.63
C VAL A 23 0.97 1.51 8.16
N PHE A 24 1.25 0.49 7.39
CA PHE A 24 0.88 0.40 5.98
C PHE A 24 0.67 -1.06 5.58
N MET A 25 0.19 -1.29 4.37
CA MET A 25 -0.13 -2.62 3.87
C MET A 25 0.52 -2.90 2.52
N TYR A 26 0.83 -4.18 2.32
CA TYR A 26 1.03 -4.76 1.00
C TYR A 26 -0.20 -5.58 0.62
N GLY A 27 -0.71 -5.38 -0.57
CA GLY A 27 -1.80 -6.16 -1.15
C GLY A 27 -1.35 -6.93 -2.38
N CYS A 28 -2.32 -7.47 -3.12
CA CYS A 28 -2.06 -8.29 -4.30
C CYS A 28 -2.89 -7.78 -5.49
N ALA A 29 -2.25 -7.03 -6.40
CA ALA A 29 -2.89 -6.57 -7.62
C ALA A 29 -2.83 -7.65 -8.72
N PHE A 30 -3.93 -7.82 -9.45
CA PHE A 30 -3.92 -8.57 -10.69
C PHE A 30 -3.13 -7.82 -11.77
N PRO A 31 -2.43 -8.51 -12.69
CA PRO A 31 -1.81 -7.87 -13.83
C PRO A 31 -2.83 -7.06 -14.64
N GLU A 32 -2.44 -5.89 -15.16
CA GLU A 32 -3.34 -4.98 -15.89
C GLU A 32 -4.00 -5.63 -17.11
N ILE A 33 -3.31 -6.56 -17.76
CA ILE A 33 -3.82 -7.32 -18.91
C ILE A 33 -4.76 -8.46 -18.53
N SER A 34 -4.91 -8.73 -17.23
CA SER A 34 -5.81 -9.78 -16.75
C SER A 34 -7.26 -9.32 -16.78
N ILE A 35 -8.18 -10.25 -17.11
CA ILE A 35 -9.61 -10.01 -17.01
C ILE A 35 -10.03 -9.66 -15.57
N ASP A 36 -9.26 -10.11 -14.60
CA ASP A 36 -9.51 -9.88 -13.18
C ASP A 36 -8.98 -8.54 -12.67
N SER A 37 -8.32 -7.74 -13.52
CA SER A 37 -7.77 -6.42 -13.15
C SER A 37 -8.81 -5.45 -12.58
N ARG A 38 -10.09 -5.66 -12.88
CA ARG A 38 -11.21 -4.90 -12.29
C ARG A 38 -11.26 -5.03 -10.76
N ASN A 39 -10.78 -6.15 -10.22
CA ASN A 39 -10.71 -6.37 -8.78
C ASN A 39 -9.61 -5.53 -8.10
N ASN A 40 -8.74 -4.89 -8.87
CA ASN A 40 -7.70 -4.02 -8.33
C ASN A 40 -8.25 -2.79 -7.59
N SER A 41 -9.48 -2.38 -7.87
CA SER A 41 -10.16 -1.35 -7.09
C SER A 41 -10.61 -1.88 -5.73
N ILE A 42 -11.04 -3.13 -5.67
CA ILE A 42 -11.56 -3.78 -4.45
C ILE A 42 -10.45 -3.90 -3.41
N ILE A 43 -9.25 -4.28 -3.81
CA ILE A 43 -8.11 -4.48 -2.89
C ILE A 43 -7.64 -3.18 -2.22
N LYS A 44 -8.01 -2.03 -2.75
CA LYS A 44 -7.68 -0.71 -2.19
C LYS A 44 -8.74 -0.17 -1.25
N VAL A 45 -9.91 -0.79 -1.17
CA VAL A 45 -11.02 -0.31 -0.33
C VAL A 45 -10.64 -0.33 1.15
N LEU A 46 -10.19 -1.45 1.67
CA LEU A 46 -9.79 -1.56 3.07
C LEU A 46 -8.63 -0.61 3.44
N PRO A 47 -7.51 -0.56 2.70
CA PRO A 47 -6.46 0.42 2.97
C PRO A 47 -6.95 1.87 2.91
N SER A 48 -7.84 2.22 2.01
CA SER A 48 -8.40 3.57 1.92
C SER A 48 -9.22 3.93 3.15
N ILE A 49 -10.07 3.02 3.62
CA ILE A 49 -10.86 3.21 4.85
C ILE A 49 -9.94 3.37 6.06
N LEU A 50 -8.90 2.57 6.16
CA LEU A 50 -7.92 2.67 7.26
C LEU A 50 -7.18 4.00 7.22
N ASN A 51 -6.77 4.46 6.03
CA ASN A 51 -6.12 5.76 5.88
C ASN A 51 -7.01 6.92 6.35
N ASP A 52 -8.30 6.85 6.10
CA ASP A 52 -9.26 7.88 6.48
C ASP A 52 -9.62 7.85 7.98
N ARG A 53 -9.53 6.68 8.62
CA ARG A 53 -10.00 6.47 9.98
C ARG A 53 -8.90 6.35 11.02
N VAL A 54 -7.69 5.97 10.62
CA VAL A 54 -6.57 5.69 11.51
C VAL A 54 -5.40 6.58 11.15
N GLU A 55 -5.10 7.53 12.02
CA GLU A 55 -4.00 8.49 11.79
C GLU A 55 -2.65 7.83 11.57
N ALA A 56 -2.39 6.73 12.28
CA ALA A 56 -1.15 5.97 12.14
C ALA A 56 -1.05 5.18 10.82
N PHE A 57 -2.14 5.01 10.08
CA PHE A 57 -2.12 4.28 8.81
C PHE A 57 -1.85 5.22 7.64
N LYS A 58 -0.94 4.84 6.74
CA LYS A 58 -0.55 5.67 5.60
C LYS A 58 -0.69 4.93 4.27
N MET A 59 -1.70 5.29 3.51
CA MET A 59 -1.95 4.75 2.15
C MET A 59 -0.78 4.99 1.21
N LYS A 60 -0.07 6.11 1.34
CA LYS A 60 1.10 6.45 0.53
C LYS A 60 2.23 5.42 0.58
N ASP A 61 2.33 4.68 1.68
CA ASP A 61 3.35 3.65 1.89
C ASP A 61 2.87 2.24 1.49
N CYS A 62 1.59 2.08 1.16
CA CYS A 62 1.03 0.83 0.68
C CYS A 62 1.51 0.49 -0.73
N LYS A 63 1.71 -0.81 -1.00
CA LYS A 63 2.07 -1.33 -2.31
C LYS A 63 1.22 -2.54 -2.64
N PHE A 64 0.84 -2.68 -3.91
CA PHE A 64 -0.05 -3.75 -4.37
C PHE A 64 0.58 -4.60 -5.48
N ALA A 65 1.72 -4.22 -6.02
CA ALA A 65 2.41 -4.99 -7.05
C ALA A 65 2.88 -6.34 -6.51
N LEU A 66 2.75 -7.39 -7.34
CA LEU A 66 3.28 -8.72 -7.04
C LEU A 66 4.74 -8.78 -7.45
N GLU A 67 5.64 -8.81 -6.47
CA GLU A 67 7.08 -8.94 -6.69
C GLU A 67 7.47 -10.42 -6.67
N LYS A 68 8.25 -10.87 -7.67
CA LYS A 68 8.71 -12.26 -7.78
C LYS A 68 9.42 -12.78 -6.53
N GLU A 69 10.21 -11.93 -5.91
CA GLU A 69 10.99 -12.26 -4.72
C GLU A 69 10.13 -12.58 -3.49
N LYS A 70 8.86 -12.18 -3.52
CA LYS A 70 7.88 -12.37 -2.44
C LYS A 70 6.83 -13.43 -2.74
N GLU A 71 6.94 -14.18 -3.82
CA GLU A 71 5.92 -15.18 -4.24
C GLU A 71 5.63 -16.25 -3.19
N SER A 72 6.57 -16.54 -2.30
CA SER A 72 6.40 -17.50 -1.20
C SER A 72 5.76 -16.92 0.06
N THR A 73 5.48 -15.63 0.10
CA THR A 73 4.81 -15.03 1.27
C THR A 73 3.36 -15.50 1.37
N ALA A 74 2.87 -15.63 2.61
CA ALA A 74 1.51 -16.13 2.88
C ALA A 74 0.44 -15.33 2.13
N ARG A 75 0.57 -14.01 2.09
CA ARG A 75 -0.32 -13.10 1.35
C ARG A 75 -0.49 -13.50 -0.12
N ILE A 76 0.63 -13.74 -0.82
CA ILE A 76 0.62 -14.04 -2.25
C ILE A 76 0.16 -15.47 -2.50
N VAL A 77 0.58 -16.42 -1.69
CA VAL A 77 0.18 -17.83 -1.80
C VAL A 77 -1.34 -17.95 -1.65
N LEU A 78 -1.92 -17.34 -0.63
CA LEU A 78 -3.37 -17.39 -0.39
C LEU A 78 -4.16 -16.67 -1.47
N PHE A 79 -3.64 -15.56 -1.98
CA PHE A 79 -4.23 -14.87 -3.12
C PHE A 79 -4.27 -15.73 -4.38
N LYS A 80 -3.15 -16.37 -4.73
CA LYS A 80 -3.04 -17.18 -5.95
C LYS A 80 -3.77 -18.51 -5.86
N GLU A 81 -3.63 -19.22 -4.74
CA GLU A 81 -4.11 -20.60 -4.62
C GLU A 81 -5.54 -20.69 -4.10
N LEU A 82 -5.93 -19.83 -3.17
CA LEU A 82 -7.28 -19.81 -2.61
C LEU A 82 -8.15 -18.68 -3.16
N GLN A 83 -7.61 -17.86 -4.06
CA GLN A 83 -8.32 -16.74 -4.69
C GLN A 83 -8.92 -15.74 -3.68
N ILE A 84 -8.22 -15.54 -2.55
CA ILE A 84 -8.58 -14.54 -1.57
C ILE A 84 -8.12 -13.18 -2.09
N VAL A 85 -9.04 -12.38 -2.62
CA VAL A 85 -8.75 -11.07 -3.23
C VAL A 85 -8.21 -10.09 -2.19
N ASN A 86 -8.82 -10.03 -1.01
CA ASN A 86 -8.39 -9.18 0.09
C ASN A 86 -7.33 -9.90 0.95
N SER A 87 -6.17 -10.12 0.38
CA SER A 87 -5.03 -10.77 1.02
C SER A 87 -3.92 -9.76 1.22
N TYR A 88 -3.56 -9.50 2.49
CA TYR A 88 -2.65 -8.42 2.87
C TYR A 88 -1.54 -8.89 3.79
N THR A 89 -0.41 -8.18 3.73
CA THR A 89 0.55 -8.10 4.82
C THR A 89 0.44 -6.70 5.43
N MET A 90 0.15 -6.62 6.72
CA MET A 90 0.15 -5.36 7.46
C MET A 90 1.52 -5.16 8.11
N GLU A 91 2.15 -4.05 7.81
CA GLU A 91 3.44 -3.65 8.36
C GLU A 91 3.25 -2.60 9.44
N ALA A 92 3.63 -2.92 10.67
CA ALA A 92 3.58 -2.02 11.81
C ALA A 92 5.00 -1.62 12.24
N SER A 93 5.29 -0.32 12.25
CA SER A 93 6.62 0.18 12.61
C SER A 93 6.99 -0.13 14.06
N PHE A 94 8.24 -0.54 14.29
CA PHE A 94 8.83 -0.62 15.62
C PHE A 94 9.05 0.76 16.26
N PHE A 95 9.07 1.82 15.46
CA PHE A 95 9.34 3.19 15.92
C PHE A 95 8.05 3.98 16.21
N GLY A 96 6.87 3.41 15.98
CA GLY A 96 5.59 4.06 16.18
C GLY A 96 5.21 5.02 15.04
N THR A 97 4.47 6.07 15.38
CA THR A 97 4.03 7.09 14.44
C THR A 97 5.12 8.10 14.11
N GLU A 98 5.06 8.67 12.91
CA GLU A 98 5.98 9.70 12.46
C GLU A 98 5.88 10.93 13.37
N PRO A 99 7.00 11.45 13.92
CA PRO A 99 7.01 12.68 14.69
C PRO A 99 6.56 13.87 13.84
N GLU A 100 5.82 14.81 14.44
CA GLU A 100 5.31 16.00 13.71
C GLU A 100 6.43 16.83 13.07
N GLU A 101 7.61 16.90 13.65
CA GLU A 101 8.76 17.62 13.11
C GLU A 101 9.25 17.03 11.79
N VAL A 102 9.26 15.70 11.67
CA VAL A 102 9.67 14.99 10.46
C VAL A 102 8.61 15.14 9.37
N ALA A 103 7.34 15.06 9.74
CA ALA A 103 6.22 15.23 8.81
C ALA A 103 6.22 16.63 8.18
N LYS A 104 6.50 17.69 8.95
CA LYS A 104 6.59 19.07 8.47
C LYS A 104 7.75 19.29 7.48
N ASN A 105 8.90 18.69 7.74
CA ASN A 105 10.06 18.81 6.85
C ASN A 105 9.83 18.13 5.50
N ASN A 106 9.14 16.98 5.48
CA ASN A 106 8.81 16.30 4.25
C ASN A 106 7.80 17.06 3.38
N THR A 107 6.90 17.83 4.01
CA THR A 107 5.93 18.66 3.29
C THR A 107 6.59 19.89 2.65
N ASN A 108 7.58 20.48 3.32
CA ASN A 108 8.29 21.65 2.80
C ASN A 108 9.18 21.29 1.61
N ASN A 109 9.85 20.16 1.62
CA ASN A 109 10.71 19.73 0.51
C ASN A 109 9.92 19.43 -0.77
N ASN A 110 8.65 19.04 -0.66
CA ASN A 110 7.80 18.79 -1.83
C ASN A 110 7.23 20.09 -2.46
N ASN A 111 7.34 21.23 -1.76
CA ASN A 111 6.89 22.53 -2.27
C ASN A 111 8.01 23.36 -2.92
N GLU A 112 9.27 22.95 -2.79
CA GLU A 112 10.42 23.69 -3.36
C GLU A 112 10.82 23.20 -4.77
N GLU A 113 10.26 22.10 -5.29
CA GLU A 113 10.59 21.58 -6.63
C GLU A 113 9.68 22.10 -7.78
N HIS A 114 8.88 23.16 -7.56
CA HIS A 114 7.98 23.69 -8.59
C HIS A 114 8.07 25.21 -8.78
N GLU A 115 9.26 25.78 -8.67
CA GLU A 115 9.53 27.12 -9.19
C GLU A 115 10.89 27.09 -9.87
N ASP A 116 10.89 26.89 -11.19
CA ASP A 116 11.82 27.50 -12.12
C ASP A 116 11.61 26.89 -13.51
N ASP A 117 11.09 27.72 -14.41
CA ASP A 117 11.51 27.88 -15.79
C ASP A 117 10.34 28.29 -16.69
N ASP A 118 9.92 29.51 -16.54
CA ASP A 118 9.35 30.29 -17.65
C ASP A 118 10.02 31.67 -17.69
N GLU A 119 11.24 31.75 -18.20
CA GLU A 119 11.74 32.99 -18.80
C GLU A 119 11.86 32.83 -20.30
N ASP A 120 10.82 33.32 -20.90
CA ASP A 120 10.66 33.91 -22.17
C ASP A 120 11.94 34.54 -22.74
N SER A 121 12.43 34.04 -23.88
CA SER A 121 13.31 34.78 -24.75
C SER A 121 12.60 35.11 -26.07
N ASN A 122 11.82 36.17 -26.03
CA ASN A 122 11.45 36.90 -27.20
C ASN A 122 12.59 37.86 -27.55
N GLY A 123 13.35 37.52 -28.55
CA GLY A 123 14.33 38.38 -29.19
C GLY A 123 13.92 38.64 -30.64
N GLY A 124 13.60 39.84 -30.93
CA GLY A 124 13.10 40.47 -32.07
C GLY A 124 13.54 40.13 -33.48
#